data_7bb68f41cf39e60ec63c9eb07ccaa611
#
_entry.id   7bb68f41cf39e60ec63c9eb07ccaa611
#
_cell.length_a   1.000
_cell.length_b   1.000
_cell.length_c   1.000
_cell.angle_alpha   90.00
_cell.angle_beta   90.00
_cell.angle_gamma   90.00
#
_symmetry.space_group_name_H-M   'P 1'
#
loop_
_entity.id
_entity.type
_entity.pdbx_description
1 polymer ?
#
loop_
_entity_poly.entity_id
_entity_poly.type
_entity_poly.pdbx_seq_one_letter_code
_entity_poly.pdbx_strand_id
1 'polypeptide(L)'
;LAIRPPLDNLVAQVDSVVYLVTHPLLTLRLNFDPDLVARESIDGAWLAKVAMLAALLALGIAQMHRRPWLGFGVLWFLIALAPTHGPLARYELANDRQLYLAIVGPALVAGVLLASWSARRVANVALAALAVVLGAATFVRVTDYASEVRLWEATVRASPGNARAWNNL
;
A
#
# COMPACT_ATOMS: atom_id res chain seq x y z
N LEU A 1 11.07 6.01 -24.51
CA LEU A 1 10.75 6.08 -23.07
C LEU A 1 12.07 5.99 -22.32
N ALA A 2 12.53 7.12 -21.74
CA ALA A 2 13.77 7.15 -20.99
C ALA A 2 13.57 6.37 -19.68
N ILE A 3 14.40 5.35 -19.45
CA ILE A 3 14.45 4.63 -18.18
C ILE A 3 15.08 5.59 -17.16
N ARG A 4 14.41 5.85 -16.05
CA ARG A 4 14.92 6.70 -14.98
C ARG A 4 16.25 6.16 -14.44
N PRO A 5 17.24 7.04 -14.17
CA PRO A 5 18.45 6.64 -13.48
C PRO A 5 18.13 5.96 -12.13
N PRO A 6 18.96 5.01 -11.66
CA PRO A 6 18.66 4.27 -10.43
C PRO A 6 18.47 5.15 -9.19
N LEU A 7 19.23 6.25 -9.07
CA LEU A 7 19.11 7.18 -7.93
C LEU A 7 17.80 7.96 -7.98
N ASP A 8 17.41 8.50 -9.14
CA ASP A 8 16.15 9.22 -9.31
C ASP A 8 14.96 8.28 -9.09
N ASN A 9 15.11 7.02 -9.49
CA ASN A 9 14.10 6.01 -9.20
C ASN A 9 13.97 5.78 -7.69
N LEU A 10 15.06 5.63 -6.93
CA LEU A 10 15.00 5.47 -5.49
C LEU A 10 14.34 6.68 -4.80
N VAL A 11 14.62 7.89 -5.26
CA VAL A 11 13.97 9.11 -4.75
C VAL A 11 12.45 9.03 -4.97
N ALA A 12 12.01 8.66 -6.17
CA ALA A 12 10.60 8.50 -6.49
C ALA A 12 9.91 7.34 -5.73
N GLN A 13 10.65 6.27 -5.40
CA GLN A 13 10.12 5.13 -4.66
C GLN A 13 9.73 5.45 -3.23
N VAL A 14 10.33 6.44 -2.59
CA VAL A 14 9.93 6.91 -1.25
C VAL A 14 8.48 7.40 -1.28
N ASP A 15 8.11 8.22 -2.27
CA ASP A 15 6.74 8.70 -2.44
C ASP A 15 5.76 7.54 -2.69
N SER A 16 6.18 6.55 -3.48
CA SER A 16 5.39 5.36 -3.79
C SER A 16 5.12 4.50 -2.56
N VAL A 17 6.15 4.23 -1.75
CA VAL A 17 6.00 3.45 -0.52
C VAL A 17 5.12 4.19 0.49
N VAL A 18 5.31 5.49 0.66
CA VAL A 18 4.46 6.31 1.54
C VAL A 18 3.01 6.31 1.05
N TYR A 19 2.79 6.41 -0.26
CA TYR A 19 1.45 6.27 -0.84
C TYR A 19 0.81 4.93 -0.46
N LEU A 20 1.53 3.81 -0.64
CA LEU A 20 1.03 2.47 -0.32
C LEU A 20 0.81 2.25 1.19
N VAL A 21 1.59 2.91 2.05
CA VAL A 21 1.39 2.88 3.51
C VAL A 21 0.12 3.62 3.91
N THR A 22 -0.14 4.78 3.31
CA THR A 22 -1.14 5.73 3.81
C THR A 22 -2.46 5.65 3.05
N HIS A 23 -2.42 5.55 1.74
CA HIS A 23 -3.61 5.69 0.90
C HIS A 23 -4.68 4.63 1.15
N PRO A 24 -4.36 3.32 1.20
CA PRO A 24 -5.38 2.30 1.47
C PRO A 24 -6.01 2.40 2.85
N LEU A 25 -5.24 2.87 3.84
CA LEU A 25 -5.73 3.06 5.21
C LEU A 25 -6.64 4.27 5.34
N LEU A 26 -6.35 5.34 4.60
CA LEU A 26 -7.09 6.62 4.70
C LEU A 26 -8.34 6.66 3.82
N THR A 27 -8.30 6.03 2.64
CA THR A 27 -9.36 6.21 1.65
C THR A 27 -10.13 4.94 1.34
N LEU A 28 -9.60 3.76 1.68
CA LEU A 28 -10.11 2.45 1.27
C LEU A 28 -10.32 2.33 -0.26
N ARG A 29 -9.73 3.24 -1.02
CA ARG A 29 -9.81 3.28 -2.48
C ARG A 29 -8.53 2.70 -3.05
N LEU A 30 -8.65 1.58 -3.71
CA LEU A 30 -7.56 0.96 -4.44
C LEU A 30 -7.52 1.53 -5.85
N ASN A 31 -6.31 1.72 -6.38
CA ASN A 31 -6.10 2.20 -7.73
C ASN A 31 -5.04 1.35 -8.43
N PHE A 32 -5.38 0.87 -9.61
CA PHE A 32 -4.47 0.05 -10.41
C PHE A 32 -3.22 0.83 -10.85
N ASP A 33 -3.42 2.09 -11.23
CA ASP A 33 -2.33 2.98 -11.66
C ASP A 33 -2.62 4.40 -11.15
N PRO A 34 -2.25 4.69 -9.88
CA PRO A 34 -2.33 6.04 -9.37
C PRO A 34 -1.34 6.93 -10.15
N ASP A 35 -1.80 8.07 -10.61
CA ASP A 35 -1.01 9.02 -11.39
C ASP A 35 0.06 9.70 -10.50
N LEU A 36 1.01 8.90 -10.01
CA LEU A 36 2.11 9.39 -9.20
C LEU A 36 3.19 9.97 -10.12
N VAL A 37 3.41 11.26 -9.99
CA VAL A 37 4.50 11.93 -10.70
C VAL A 37 5.83 11.58 -10.02
N ALA A 38 6.80 11.13 -10.81
CA ALA A 38 8.14 10.88 -10.30
C ALA A 38 8.75 12.19 -9.80
N ARG A 39 9.20 12.18 -8.56
CA ARG A 39 9.89 13.33 -7.98
C ARG A 39 11.28 13.51 -8.58
N GLU A 40 11.64 14.74 -8.91
CA GLU A 40 12.94 15.10 -9.48
C GLU A 40 13.89 15.77 -8.45
N SER A 41 13.37 16.16 -7.28
CA SER A 41 14.16 16.88 -6.27
C SER A 41 13.92 16.39 -4.85
N ILE A 42 14.94 16.51 -4.03
CA ILE A 42 14.88 16.23 -2.59
C ILE A 42 14.52 17.55 -1.88
N ASP A 43 13.40 17.57 -1.21
CA ASP A 43 12.90 18.67 -0.41
C ASP A 43 12.59 18.26 1.04
N GLY A 44 12.17 19.21 1.87
CA GLY A 44 11.81 18.94 3.26
C GLY A 44 10.65 17.95 3.41
N ALA A 45 9.69 17.93 2.49
CA ALA A 45 8.57 16.99 2.51
C ALA A 45 9.06 15.57 2.21
N TRP A 46 9.99 15.40 1.29
CA TRP A 46 10.60 14.10 1.00
C TRP A 46 11.41 13.59 2.20
N LEU A 47 12.22 14.46 2.85
CA LEU A 47 12.95 14.10 4.07
C LEU A 47 12.02 13.65 5.19
N ALA A 48 10.87 14.31 5.37
CA ALA A 48 9.85 13.89 6.33
C ALA A 48 9.29 12.48 6.02
N LYS A 49 9.09 12.15 4.75
CA LYS A 49 8.66 10.81 4.32
C LYS A 49 9.72 9.74 4.60
N VAL A 50 10.98 10.05 4.30
CA VAL A 50 12.11 9.15 4.66
C VAL A 50 12.17 8.94 6.17
N ALA A 51 12.06 10.02 6.95
CA ALA A 51 12.05 9.93 8.41
C ALA A 51 10.88 9.07 8.94
N MET A 52 9.70 9.22 8.34
CA MET A 52 8.54 8.38 8.67
C MET A 52 8.80 6.90 8.39
N LEU A 53 9.35 6.55 7.22
CA LEU A 53 9.66 5.16 6.88
C LEU A 53 10.76 4.59 7.78
N ALA A 54 11.78 5.39 8.09
CA ALA A 54 12.85 5.02 9.03
C ALA A 54 12.29 4.80 10.46
N ALA A 55 11.37 5.64 10.90
CA ALA A 55 10.69 5.48 12.18
C ALA A 55 9.83 4.20 12.23
N LEU A 56 9.10 3.87 11.15
CA LEU A 56 8.36 2.62 11.04
C LEU A 56 9.29 1.40 11.10
N LEU A 57 10.41 1.45 10.38
CA LEU A 57 11.41 0.38 10.42
C LEU A 57 12.00 0.22 11.83
N ALA A 58 12.40 1.32 12.47
CA ALA A 58 12.91 1.32 13.83
C ALA A 58 11.88 0.80 14.83
N LEU A 59 10.61 1.19 14.68
CA LEU A 59 9.50 0.66 15.48
C LEU A 59 9.37 -0.86 15.31
N GLY A 60 9.37 -1.35 14.07
CA GLY A 60 9.31 -2.78 13.77
C GLY A 60 10.41 -3.55 14.46
N ILE A 61 11.66 -3.10 14.32
CA ILE A 61 12.84 -3.72 14.96
C ILE A 61 12.72 -3.68 16.50
N ALA A 62 12.40 -2.52 17.06
CA ALA A 62 12.29 -2.36 18.51
C ALA A 62 11.18 -3.23 19.12
N GLN A 63 10.10 -3.45 18.39
CA GLN A 63 8.98 -4.26 18.87
C GLN A 63 9.20 -5.77 18.72
N MET A 64 10.19 -6.23 17.96
CA MET A 64 10.47 -7.67 17.81
C MET A 64 10.70 -8.39 19.15
N HIS A 65 11.32 -7.70 20.12
CA HIS A 65 11.57 -8.26 21.45
C HIS A 65 10.41 -8.05 22.45
N ARG A 66 9.69 -6.92 22.34
CA ARG A 66 8.65 -6.55 23.30
C ARG A 66 7.27 -7.05 22.90
N ARG A 67 6.93 -6.95 21.62
CA ARG A 67 5.65 -7.34 21.03
C ARG A 67 5.91 -7.97 19.66
N PRO A 68 6.36 -9.24 19.60
CA PRO A 68 6.82 -9.87 18.36
C PRO A 68 5.79 -9.80 17.21
N TRP A 69 4.52 -9.92 17.52
CA TRP A 69 3.45 -9.81 16.53
C TRP A 69 3.38 -8.43 15.86
N LEU A 70 3.63 -7.34 16.65
CA LEU A 70 3.66 -5.98 16.12
C LEU A 70 4.94 -5.75 15.29
N GLY A 71 6.09 -6.17 15.84
CA GLY A 71 7.37 -6.10 15.12
C GLY A 71 7.31 -6.85 13.80
N PHE A 72 6.83 -8.09 13.83
CA PHE A 72 6.65 -8.90 12.63
C PHE A 72 5.70 -8.22 11.63
N GLY A 73 4.54 -7.74 12.07
CA GLY A 73 3.56 -7.13 11.17
C GLY A 73 4.10 -5.90 10.43
N VAL A 74 4.82 -5.02 11.15
CA VAL A 74 5.44 -3.83 10.54
C VAL A 74 6.58 -4.20 9.60
N LEU A 75 7.48 -5.08 10.02
CA LEU A 75 8.62 -5.50 9.20
C LEU A 75 8.18 -6.29 7.98
N TRP A 76 7.19 -7.19 8.13
CA TRP A 76 6.61 -7.91 7.01
C TRP A 76 6.08 -6.98 5.94
N PHE A 77 5.32 -5.94 6.35
CA PHE A 77 4.79 -4.97 5.41
C PHE A 77 5.90 -4.28 4.61
N LEU A 78 6.94 -3.79 5.28
CA LEU A 78 8.06 -3.10 4.63
C LEU A 78 8.88 -4.05 3.74
N ILE A 79 9.18 -5.27 4.22
CA ILE A 79 9.96 -6.26 3.48
C ILE A 79 9.19 -6.75 2.24
N ALA A 80 7.86 -6.95 2.36
CA ALA A 80 7.04 -7.39 1.24
C ALA A 80 6.96 -6.35 0.11
N LEU A 81 7.09 -5.05 0.43
CA LEU A 81 7.15 -3.98 -0.56
C LEU A 81 8.55 -3.80 -1.18
N ALA A 82 9.62 -4.15 -0.46
CA ALA A 82 11.00 -3.90 -0.87
C ALA A 82 11.36 -4.43 -2.28
N PRO A 83 10.95 -5.64 -2.72
CA PRO A 83 11.31 -6.15 -4.04
C PRO A 83 10.75 -5.32 -5.19
N THR A 84 9.60 -4.68 -4.99
CA THR A 84 8.93 -3.88 -6.02
C THR A 84 9.35 -2.41 -6.02
N HIS A 85 9.99 -1.94 -4.95
CA HIS A 85 10.41 -0.55 -4.73
C HIS A 85 11.94 -0.42 -4.65
N GLY A 86 12.65 -1.21 -5.43
CA GLY A 86 14.10 -1.21 -5.52
C GLY A 86 14.67 -0.20 -6.54
N PRO A 87 15.97 -0.30 -6.83
CA PRO A 87 16.67 0.61 -7.74
C PRO A 87 16.25 0.45 -9.22
N LEU A 88 15.61 -0.68 -9.56
CA LEU A 88 15.17 -0.94 -10.93
C LEU A 88 13.92 -0.11 -11.24
N ALA A 89 14.04 0.76 -12.25
CA ALA A 89 12.94 1.59 -12.69
C ALA A 89 11.81 0.75 -13.30
N ARG A 90 10.57 1.03 -12.86
CA ARG A 90 9.34 0.45 -13.40
C ARG A 90 8.49 1.56 -13.99
N TYR A 91 7.60 1.20 -14.92
CA TYR A 91 6.65 2.15 -15.49
C TYR A 91 5.69 2.70 -14.42
N GLU A 92 5.15 1.80 -13.62
CA GLU A 92 4.24 2.13 -12.52
C GLU A 92 5.06 2.38 -11.25
N LEU A 93 4.89 3.55 -10.64
CA LEU A 93 5.53 3.88 -9.37
C LEU A 93 4.88 3.13 -8.22
N ALA A 94 3.55 3.07 -8.20
CA ALA A 94 2.78 2.28 -7.25
C ALA A 94 1.61 1.59 -7.96
N ASN A 95 1.19 0.46 -7.40
CA ASN A 95 0.04 -0.30 -7.87
C ASN A 95 -0.57 -1.05 -6.66
N ASP A 96 -1.89 -1.11 -6.58
CA ASP A 96 -2.59 -1.79 -5.47
C ASP A 96 -2.24 -3.28 -5.35
N ARG A 97 -1.85 -3.94 -6.46
CA ARG A 97 -1.36 -5.33 -6.45
C ARG A 97 -0.14 -5.55 -5.56
N GLN A 98 0.68 -4.52 -5.35
CA GLN A 98 1.87 -4.60 -4.49
C GLN A 98 1.50 -4.77 -3.02
N LEU A 99 0.28 -4.37 -2.63
CA LEU A 99 -0.23 -4.55 -1.27
C LEU A 99 -0.66 -5.98 -0.96
N TYR A 100 -0.89 -6.83 -1.96
CA TYR A 100 -1.47 -8.15 -1.76
C TYR A 100 -0.72 -8.99 -0.70
N LEU A 101 0.60 -9.04 -0.78
CA LEU A 101 1.42 -9.76 0.20
C LEU A 101 1.72 -8.89 1.42
N ALA A 102 1.89 -7.59 1.23
CA ALA A 102 2.25 -6.67 2.30
C ALA A 102 1.15 -6.55 3.36
N ILE A 103 -0.13 -6.59 2.97
CA ILE A 103 -1.27 -6.40 3.89
C ILE A 103 -1.40 -7.49 4.96
N VAL A 104 -0.76 -8.64 4.77
CA VAL A 104 -0.74 -9.73 5.76
C VAL A 104 -0.19 -9.26 7.11
N GLY A 105 0.84 -8.40 7.10
CA GLY A 105 1.41 -7.83 8.32
C GLY A 105 0.40 -6.98 9.12
N PRO A 106 -0.16 -5.92 8.55
CA PRO A 106 -1.20 -5.12 9.19
C PRO A 106 -2.44 -5.93 9.59
N ALA A 107 -2.86 -6.91 8.77
CA ALA A 107 -3.99 -7.78 9.09
C ALA A 107 -3.72 -8.63 10.34
N LEU A 108 -2.50 -9.17 10.49
CA LEU A 108 -2.08 -9.88 11.69
C LEU A 108 -2.14 -8.96 12.92
N VAL A 109 -1.61 -7.74 12.81
CA VAL A 109 -1.63 -6.75 13.90
C VAL A 109 -3.06 -6.45 14.30
N ALA A 110 -3.94 -6.15 13.35
CA ALA A 110 -5.34 -5.88 13.61
C ALA A 110 -6.06 -7.07 14.25
N GLY A 111 -5.80 -8.29 13.76
CA GLY A 111 -6.36 -9.52 14.31
C GLY A 111 -5.96 -9.75 15.77
N VAL A 112 -4.68 -9.57 16.11
CA VAL A 112 -4.19 -9.73 17.49
C VAL A 112 -4.78 -8.64 18.41
N LEU A 113 -4.87 -7.39 17.95
CA LEU A 113 -5.48 -6.31 18.72
C LEU A 113 -6.96 -6.57 18.99
N LEU A 114 -7.72 -7.02 18.02
CA LEU A 114 -9.12 -7.38 18.17
C LEU A 114 -9.31 -8.59 19.08
N ALA A 115 -8.46 -9.62 18.95
CA ALA A 115 -8.50 -10.81 19.79
C ALA A 115 -8.12 -10.53 21.27
N SER A 116 -7.34 -9.48 21.51
CA SER A 116 -6.96 -9.06 22.88
C SER A 116 -8.06 -8.30 23.63
N TRP A 117 -9.16 -7.94 22.96
CA TRP A 117 -10.28 -7.26 23.61
C TRP A 117 -11.00 -8.19 24.59
N SER A 118 -11.24 -7.70 25.81
CA SER A 118 -11.86 -8.47 26.89
C SER A 118 -13.30 -8.91 26.56
N ALA A 119 -14.01 -8.18 25.74
CA ALA A 119 -15.36 -8.52 25.27
C ALA A 119 -15.32 -9.43 24.02
N ARG A 120 -15.01 -10.71 24.19
CA ARG A 120 -14.88 -11.69 23.09
C ARG A 120 -16.04 -11.69 22.09
N ARG A 121 -17.29 -11.52 22.55
CA ARG A 121 -18.45 -11.45 21.65
C ARG A 121 -18.37 -10.24 20.72
N VAL A 122 -18.04 -9.08 21.26
CA VAL A 122 -17.88 -7.84 20.47
C VAL A 122 -16.73 -7.97 19.47
N ALA A 123 -15.59 -8.53 19.91
CA ALA A 123 -14.46 -8.79 19.03
C ALA A 123 -14.82 -9.74 17.86
N ASN A 124 -15.54 -10.83 18.14
CA ASN A 124 -15.96 -11.78 17.12
C ASN A 124 -16.96 -11.16 16.14
N VAL A 125 -17.93 -10.37 16.62
CA VAL A 125 -18.88 -9.65 15.76
C VAL A 125 -18.15 -8.61 14.91
N ALA A 126 -17.21 -7.87 15.47
CA ALA A 126 -16.40 -6.89 14.73
C ALA A 126 -15.54 -7.57 13.65
N LEU A 127 -14.91 -8.71 13.95
CA LEU A 127 -14.15 -9.49 12.99
C LEU A 127 -15.04 -10.02 11.86
N ALA A 128 -16.20 -10.56 12.19
CA ALA A 128 -17.16 -11.03 11.20
C ALA A 128 -17.68 -9.89 10.31
N ALA A 129 -18.03 -8.75 10.90
CA ALA A 129 -18.45 -7.56 10.16
C ALA A 129 -17.33 -7.05 9.25
N LEU A 130 -16.10 -6.97 9.74
CA LEU A 130 -14.93 -6.57 8.96
C LEU A 130 -14.69 -7.55 7.79
N ALA A 131 -14.78 -8.85 8.04
CA ALA A 131 -14.62 -9.87 6.99
C ALA A 131 -15.69 -9.73 5.90
N VAL A 132 -16.94 -9.47 6.26
CA VAL A 132 -18.03 -9.25 5.31
C VAL A 132 -17.78 -7.97 4.49
N VAL A 133 -17.42 -6.86 5.13
CA VAL A 133 -17.15 -5.58 4.45
C VAL A 133 -15.96 -5.71 3.50
N LEU A 134 -14.85 -6.30 3.96
CA LEU A 134 -13.68 -6.51 3.12
C LEU A 134 -13.95 -7.52 2.00
N GLY A 135 -14.73 -8.57 2.26
CA GLY A 135 -15.16 -9.53 1.25
C GLY A 135 -16.03 -8.88 0.17
N ALA A 136 -16.99 -8.04 0.56
CA ALA A 136 -17.82 -7.27 -0.37
C ALA A 136 -16.98 -6.27 -1.19
N ALA A 137 -16.08 -5.54 -0.54
CA ALA A 137 -15.16 -4.63 -1.22
C ALA A 137 -14.25 -5.36 -2.22
N THR A 138 -13.74 -6.53 -1.84
CA THR A 138 -12.93 -7.39 -2.74
C THR A 138 -13.77 -7.89 -3.91
N PHE A 139 -15.00 -8.33 -3.67
CA PHE A 139 -15.89 -8.78 -4.75
C PHE A 139 -16.16 -7.66 -5.76
N VAL A 140 -16.48 -6.45 -5.28
CA VAL A 140 -16.65 -5.28 -6.15
C VAL A 140 -15.34 -4.99 -6.91
N ARG A 141 -14.20 -5.04 -6.23
CA ARG A 141 -12.90 -4.76 -6.88
C ARG A 141 -12.53 -5.80 -7.94
N VAL A 142 -12.84 -7.07 -7.72
CA VAL A 142 -12.61 -8.15 -8.70
C VAL A 142 -13.39 -7.88 -10.00
N THR A 143 -14.56 -7.25 -9.94
CA THR A 143 -15.32 -6.91 -11.14
C THR A 143 -14.61 -5.90 -12.03
N ASP A 144 -13.77 -5.01 -11.47
CA ASP A 144 -12.95 -4.08 -12.25
C ASP A 144 -11.89 -4.82 -13.10
N TYR A 145 -11.42 -5.98 -12.61
CA TYR A 145 -10.45 -6.83 -13.31
C TYR A 145 -11.10 -7.82 -14.30
N ALA A 146 -12.42 -7.81 -14.46
CA ALA A 146 -13.13 -8.75 -15.35
C ALA A 146 -12.83 -8.49 -16.83
N SER A 147 -12.42 -7.28 -17.21
CA SER A 147 -11.94 -6.95 -18.55
C SER A 147 -10.95 -5.78 -18.51
N GLU A 148 -10.11 -5.71 -19.53
CA GLU A 148 -9.12 -4.63 -19.65
C GLU A 148 -9.80 -3.25 -19.71
N VAL A 149 -10.88 -3.12 -20.48
CA VAL A 149 -11.66 -1.88 -20.56
C VAL A 149 -12.18 -1.44 -19.20
N ARG A 150 -12.80 -2.35 -18.42
CA ARG A 150 -13.29 -2.02 -17.08
C ARG A 150 -12.18 -1.59 -16.13
N LEU A 151 -11.03 -2.24 -16.21
CA LEU A 151 -9.86 -1.89 -15.40
C LEU A 151 -9.39 -0.45 -15.69
N TRP A 152 -9.28 -0.11 -16.97
CA TRP A 152 -8.86 1.24 -17.36
C TRP A 152 -9.95 2.29 -17.09
N GLU A 153 -11.23 1.97 -17.27
CA GLU A 153 -12.33 2.85 -16.84
C GLU A 153 -12.29 3.13 -15.34
N ALA A 154 -12.06 2.09 -14.50
CA ALA A 154 -11.91 2.25 -13.06
C ALA A 154 -10.70 3.12 -12.72
N THR A 155 -9.60 2.94 -13.45
CA THR A 155 -8.37 3.74 -13.29
C THR A 155 -8.58 5.20 -13.67
N VAL A 156 -9.24 5.48 -14.80
CA VAL A 156 -9.61 6.86 -15.20
C VAL A 156 -10.54 7.51 -14.19
N ARG A 157 -11.52 6.78 -13.65
CA ARG A 157 -12.39 7.32 -12.59
C ARG A 157 -11.62 7.67 -11.31
N ALA A 158 -10.60 6.87 -10.97
CA ALA A 158 -9.78 7.09 -9.77
C ALA A 158 -8.69 8.14 -9.97
N SER A 159 -8.12 8.22 -11.18
CA SER A 159 -7.06 9.15 -11.58
C SER A 159 -7.38 9.78 -12.95
N PRO A 160 -8.25 10.80 -13.02
CA PRO A 160 -8.67 11.43 -14.29
C PRO A 160 -7.53 12.09 -15.08
N GLY A 161 -6.42 12.45 -14.41
CA GLY A 161 -5.23 13.03 -15.04
C GLY A 161 -4.29 12.01 -15.69
N ASN A 162 -4.51 10.71 -15.46
CA ASN A 162 -3.63 9.67 -15.95
C ASN A 162 -3.74 9.47 -17.46
N ALA A 163 -2.81 10.07 -18.21
CA ALA A 163 -2.76 9.98 -19.67
C ALA A 163 -2.60 8.53 -20.17
N ARG A 164 -1.90 7.68 -19.39
CA ARG A 164 -1.75 6.26 -19.73
C ARG A 164 -3.07 5.52 -19.64
N ALA A 165 -3.88 5.81 -18.63
CA ALA A 165 -5.19 5.19 -18.47
C ALA A 165 -6.12 5.56 -19.64
N TRP A 166 -6.09 6.81 -20.09
CA TRP A 166 -6.82 7.25 -21.27
C TRP A 166 -6.35 6.60 -22.57
N ASN A 167 -5.04 6.39 -22.71
CA ASN A 167 -4.50 5.74 -23.91
C ASN A 167 -4.79 4.24 -24.00
N ASN A 168 -5.13 3.60 -22.87
CA ASN A 168 -5.44 2.17 -22.83
C ASN A 168 -6.94 1.90 -22.78
N LEU A 169 -7.77 2.92 -22.70
CA LEU A 169 -9.23 2.85 -22.76
C LEU A 169 -9.71 2.89 -24.21
#